data_7083387a0bf5c0976c384d26077ab770
#
_entry.id   7083387a0bf5c0976c384d26077ab770
#
_cell.length_a   1.000
_cell.length_b   1.000
_cell.length_c   1.000
_cell.angle_alpha   90.00
_cell.angle_beta   90.00
_cell.angle_gamma   90.00
#
_symmetry.space_group_name_H-M   'P 1'
#
loop_
_entity.id
_entity.type
_entity.pdbx_description
1 polymer ?
#
loop_
_entity_poly.entity_id
_entity_poly.type
_entity_poly.pdbx_seq_one_letter_code
_entity_poly.pdbx_strand_id
1 'polypeptide(L)'
;MIFETFRQAIQNVWSNKLRTFLTMLGIIIGVMAVIVIVGLGNGMTKSMRDSFSALGTNTLSIQVWGYGSRTVPVGDMYDICQRHSDLIKAVSPQIVFSGKASGTLKIGTTSYRWSNISGVDESYTEMKNYQIAQGRGLQYMDMQDNKQVCIIGDYLNRVAFGGNGVGQTLKIGANKFRIVGVLAAKVSNPTMQQGSDDDCVYLPYTTVMRLSSQSAVNNYTAVMTDENFANEAKTTMEEELQKILKTENGYYVYSASEWLEEMNKMINMVIVVLTGIASISLLVGGIGIMNIMLVSVTERTREIGIRKALGAKERTILAQFVVEAATTSALGGVLGIALGYAVSMAANKVLPMFMSDTTITVSPSFNSIVVAFGISVGIGVLFGYLPARRAARLNPIEALRYD
;
A
#
# COMPACT_ATOMS: atom_id res chain seq x y z
N MET A 1 2.20 47.20 -5.96
CA MET A 1 3.40 46.84 -5.15
C MET A 1 3.68 45.31 -5.15
N ILE A 2 2.87 44.45 -4.57
CA ILE A 2 3.15 42.98 -4.55
C ILE A 2 3.20 42.40 -5.96
N PHE A 3 2.30 42.76 -6.85
CA PHE A 3 2.24 42.29 -8.24
C PHE A 3 3.47 42.74 -9.08
N GLU A 4 3.94 43.96 -8.88
CA GLU A 4 5.15 44.45 -9.53
C GLU A 4 6.40 43.75 -9.02
N THR A 5 6.47 43.50 -7.71
CA THR A 5 7.57 42.72 -7.10
C THR A 5 7.61 41.28 -7.64
N PHE A 6 6.43 40.67 -7.81
CA PHE A 6 6.32 39.35 -8.43
C PHE A 6 6.76 39.32 -9.88
N ARG A 7 6.37 40.34 -10.68
CA ARG A 7 6.81 40.51 -12.08
C ARG A 7 8.33 40.68 -12.16
N GLN A 8 8.91 41.52 -11.28
CA GLN A 8 10.36 41.71 -11.21
C GLN A 8 11.07 40.38 -10.79
N ALA A 9 10.52 39.63 -9.86
CA ALA A 9 11.08 38.33 -9.44
C ALA A 9 11.14 37.34 -10.62
N ILE A 10 10.10 37.28 -11.46
CA ILE A 10 10.10 36.45 -12.67
C ILE A 10 11.15 36.95 -13.67
N GLN A 11 11.27 38.25 -13.91
CA GLN A 11 12.27 38.79 -14.80
C GLN A 11 13.70 38.47 -14.34
N ASN A 12 13.96 38.55 -13.04
CA ASN A 12 15.27 38.19 -12.46
C ASN A 12 15.61 36.71 -12.60
N VAL A 13 14.63 35.83 -12.49
CA VAL A 13 14.79 34.41 -12.80
C VAL A 13 15.23 34.16 -14.24
N TRP A 14 14.72 34.95 -15.18
CA TRP A 14 15.03 34.82 -16.62
C TRP A 14 16.36 35.45 -17.02
N SER A 15 16.87 36.45 -16.28
CA SER A 15 18.15 37.13 -16.58
C SER A 15 19.37 36.26 -16.25
N ASN A 16 19.31 35.38 -15.24
CA ASN A 16 20.38 34.47 -14.81
C ASN A 16 19.94 33.00 -14.78
N LYS A 17 19.52 32.49 -15.95
CA LYS A 17 18.86 31.16 -16.12
C LYS A 17 19.62 30.02 -15.49
N LEU A 18 20.94 29.92 -15.70
CA LEU A 18 21.75 28.81 -15.23
C LEU A 18 21.85 28.77 -13.68
N ARG A 19 22.08 29.96 -13.08
CA ARG A 19 22.21 30.10 -11.60
C ARG A 19 20.90 29.78 -10.92
N THR A 20 19.80 30.32 -11.43
CA THR A 20 18.47 30.11 -10.87
C THR A 20 18.01 28.66 -11.05
N PHE A 21 18.28 28.06 -12.22
CA PHE A 21 17.97 26.62 -12.43
C PHE A 21 18.72 25.72 -11.46
N LEU A 22 20.03 25.91 -11.28
CA LEU A 22 20.86 25.12 -10.38
C LEU A 22 20.39 25.19 -8.92
N THR A 23 19.91 26.36 -8.48
CA THR A 23 19.36 26.49 -7.12
C THR A 23 17.98 25.91 -6.97
N MET A 24 17.11 26.09 -7.97
CA MET A 24 15.80 25.47 -7.97
C MET A 24 15.89 23.95 -8.05
N LEU A 25 16.99 23.40 -8.60
CA LEU A 25 17.17 21.97 -8.80
C LEU A 25 17.03 21.19 -7.49
N GLY A 26 17.61 21.66 -6.38
CA GLY A 26 17.46 21.03 -5.05
C GLY A 26 16.00 21.01 -4.58
N ILE A 27 15.26 22.10 -4.81
CA ILE A 27 13.83 22.17 -4.47
C ILE A 27 13.01 21.28 -5.39
N ILE A 28 13.28 21.31 -6.69
CA ILE A 28 12.60 20.48 -7.70
C ILE A 28 12.74 19.00 -7.33
N ILE A 29 13.98 18.54 -7.08
CA ILE A 29 14.25 17.14 -6.74
C ILE A 29 13.58 16.78 -5.40
N GLY A 30 13.68 17.65 -4.39
CA GLY A 30 13.08 17.40 -3.09
C GLY A 30 11.55 17.29 -3.13
N VAL A 31 10.89 18.23 -3.81
CA VAL A 31 9.41 18.21 -3.98
C VAL A 31 8.97 17.01 -4.82
N MET A 32 9.66 16.74 -5.93
CA MET A 32 9.42 15.58 -6.76
C MET A 32 9.52 14.28 -5.94
N ALA A 33 10.59 14.12 -5.16
CA ALA A 33 10.80 12.93 -4.33
C ALA A 33 9.68 12.75 -3.31
N VAL A 34 9.28 13.81 -2.59
CA VAL A 34 8.17 13.76 -1.62
C VAL A 34 6.87 13.30 -2.30
N ILE A 35 6.53 13.85 -3.46
CA ILE A 35 5.31 13.49 -4.19
C ILE A 35 5.31 12.03 -4.62
N VAL A 36 6.44 11.55 -5.17
CA VAL A 36 6.57 10.16 -5.62
C VAL A 36 6.52 9.20 -4.43
N ILE A 37 7.23 9.48 -3.33
CA ILE A 37 7.28 8.64 -2.12
C ILE A 37 5.89 8.52 -1.49
N VAL A 38 5.22 9.66 -1.26
CA VAL A 38 3.87 9.66 -0.67
C VAL A 38 2.86 9.04 -1.62
N GLY A 39 3.00 9.29 -2.93
CA GLY A 39 2.16 8.68 -3.97
C GLY A 39 2.31 7.16 -4.03
N LEU A 40 3.52 6.64 -3.88
CA LEU A 40 3.81 5.20 -3.81
C LEU A 40 3.17 4.59 -2.55
N GLY A 41 3.36 5.21 -1.38
CA GLY A 41 2.76 4.75 -0.13
C GLY A 41 1.23 4.69 -0.18
N ASN A 42 0.59 5.73 -0.70
CA ASN A 42 -0.87 5.74 -0.90
C ASN A 42 -1.33 4.63 -1.86
N GLY A 43 -0.56 4.39 -2.92
CA GLY A 43 -0.83 3.32 -3.87
C GLY A 43 -0.70 1.93 -3.24
N MET A 44 0.33 1.71 -2.43
CA MET A 44 0.51 0.46 -1.67
C MET A 44 -0.64 0.23 -0.70
N THR A 45 -0.98 1.24 0.12
CA THR A 45 -2.12 1.16 1.06
C THR A 45 -3.44 0.84 0.34
N LYS A 46 -3.68 1.50 -0.81
CA LYS A 46 -4.87 1.23 -1.61
C LYS A 46 -4.87 -0.20 -2.17
N SER A 47 -3.77 -0.64 -2.77
CA SER A 47 -3.65 -2.00 -3.33
C SER A 47 -3.87 -3.07 -2.26
N MET A 48 -3.32 -2.87 -1.06
CA MET A 48 -3.55 -3.76 0.08
C MET A 48 -5.02 -3.78 0.48
N ARG A 49 -5.64 -2.61 0.65
CA ARG A 49 -7.06 -2.52 1.01
C ARG A 49 -7.95 -3.21 -0.04
N ASP A 50 -7.67 -3.01 -1.32
CA ASP A 50 -8.42 -3.63 -2.40
C ASP A 50 -8.26 -5.17 -2.36
N SER A 51 -7.06 -5.69 -2.10
CA SER A 51 -6.79 -7.12 -1.94
C SER A 51 -7.53 -7.71 -0.73
N PHE A 52 -7.50 -7.04 0.41
CA PHE A 52 -8.22 -7.50 1.61
C PHE A 52 -9.74 -7.37 1.48
N SER A 53 -10.24 -6.35 0.80
CA SER A 53 -11.68 -6.22 0.52
C SER A 53 -12.19 -7.37 -0.35
N ALA A 54 -11.38 -7.84 -1.29
CA ALA A 54 -11.69 -9.01 -2.10
C ALA A 54 -11.74 -10.32 -1.29
N LEU A 55 -10.97 -10.40 -0.19
CA LEU A 55 -10.93 -11.55 0.73
C LEU A 55 -12.01 -11.50 1.82
N GLY A 56 -12.67 -10.36 2.02
CA GLY A 56 -13.61 -10.07 3.10
C GLY A 56 -12.91 -9.43 4.30
N THR A 57 -13.19 -8.15 4.55
CA THR A 57 -12.59 -7.37 5.66
C THR A 57 -13.07 -7.84 7.03
N ASN A 58 -14.23 -8.50 7.08
CA ASN A 58 -14.83 -9.04 8.30
C ASN A 58 -14.37 -10.46 8.65
N THR A 59 -13.15 -10.85 8.29
CA THR A 59 -12.61 -12.18 8.57
C THR A 59 -11.60 -12.19 9.71
N LEU A 60 -11.66 -13.23 10.54
CA LEU A 60 -10.63 -13.62 11.49
C LEU A 60 -9.86 -14.83 10.94
N SER A 61 -8.55 -14.74 10.98
CA SER A 61 -7.67 -15.87 10.71
C SER A 61 -7.18 -16.42 12.05
N ILE A 62 -7.38 -17.70 12.25
CA ILE A 62 -7.08 -18.40 13.49
C ILE A 62 -6.07 -19.49 13.17
N GLN A 63 -4.91 -19.44 13.79
CA GLN A 63 -3.89 -20.47 13.70
C GLN A 63 -3.80 -21.18 15.05
N VAL A 64 -3.86 -22.50 15.04
CA VAL A 64 -3.80 -23.34 16.24
C VAL A 64 -2.76 -24.42 16.02
N TRP A 65 -1.66 -24.37 16.73
CA TRP A 65 -0.64 -25.44 16.69
C TRP A 65 -0.71 -26.36 17.89
N GLY A 66 -1.61 -26.07 18.84
CA GLY A 66 -1.80 -26.87 20.06
C GLY A 66 -0.70 -26.64 21.09
N TYR A 67 -0.80 -27.31 22.21
CA TYR A 67 0.21 -27.28 23.27
C TYR A 67 0.33 -28.65 23.95
N GLY A 68 1.51 -29.27 23.85
CA GLY A 68 1.72 -30.64 24.30
C GLY A 68 0.83 -31.62 23.52
N SER A 69 -0.03 -32.35 24.23
CA SER A 69 -0.99 -33.28 23.60
C SER A 69 -2.37 -32.65 23.32
N ARG A 70 -2.55 -31.37 23.63
CA ARG A 70 -3.84 -30.69 23.45
C ARG A 70 -3.90 -30.08 22.06
N THR A 71 -4.97 -30.39 21.36
CA THR A 71 -5.33 -29.82 20.05
C THR A 71 -6.75 -29.30 20.14
N VAL A 72 -7.16 -28.50 19.19
CA VAL A 72 -8.53 -28.00 19.05
C VAL A 72 -9.21 -28.81 17.94
N PRO A 73 -10.14 -29.71 18.26
CA PRO A 73 -10.92 -30.42 17.26
C PRO A 73 -11.79 -29.45 16.44
N VAL A 74 -12.09 -29.82 15.19
CA VAL A 74 -12.95 -29.00 14.32
C VAL A 74 -14.34 -28.80 14.92
N GLY A 75 -14.87 -29.84 15.62
CA GLY A 75 -16.15 -29.76 16.32
C GLY A 75 -16.18 -28.64 17.37
N ASP A 76 -15.12 -28.52 18.19
CA ASP A 76 -15.04 -27.49 19.21
C ASP A 76 -15.05 -26.09 18.61
N MET A 77 -14.43 -25.89 17.40
CA MET A 77 -14.48 -24.61 16.69
C MET A 77 -15.89 -24.28 16.19
N TYR A 78 -16.64 -25.26 15.72
CA TYR A 78 -18.03 -25.05 15.34
C TYR A 78 -18.92 -24.76 16.58
N ASP A 79 -18.66 -25.41 17.71
CA ASP A 79 -19.37 -25.16 18.97
C ASP A 79 -19.10 -23.75 19.52
N ILE A 80 -17.87 -23.24 19.38
CA ILE A 80 -17.52 -21.84 19.72
C ILE A 80 -18.33 -20.90 18.84
N CYS A 81 -18.32 -21.11 17.52
CA CYS A 81 -19.06 -20.29 16.59
C CYS A 81 -20.56 -20.27 16.91
N GLN A 82 -21.14 -21.42 17.24
CA GLN A 82 -22.56 -21.52 17.57
C GLN A 82 -22.91 -20.82 18.90
N ARG A 83 -22.04 -20.89 19.91
CA ARG A 83 -22.24 -20.21 21.21
C ARG A 83 -22.14 -18.69 21.08
N HIS A 84 -21.31 -18.19 20.15
CA HIS A 84 -21.05 -16.77 19.93
C HIS A 84 -21.53 -16.31 18.54
N SER A 85 -22.70 -16.78 18.13
CA SER A 85 -23.31 -16.49 16.83
C SER A 85 -23.70 -15.03 16.62
N ASP A 86 -23.72 -14.23 17.69
CA ASP A 86 -23.86 -12.77 17.70
C ASP A 86 -22.61 -12.06 17.13
N LEU A 87 -21.42 -12.62 17.41
CA LEU A 87 -20.14 -12.07 16.98
C LEU A 87 -19.57 -12.77 15.73
N ILE A 88 -19.71 -14.11 15.66
CA ILE A 88 -19.10 -14.96 14.65
C ILE A 88 -20.19 -15.66 13.84
N LYS A 89 -20.33 -15.28 12.58
CA LYS A 89 -21.35 -15.82 11.68
C LYS A 89 -21.05 -17.26 11.21
N ALA A 90 -19.79 -17.55 10.90
CA ALA A 90 -19.35 -18.84 10.40
C ALA A 90 -17.86 -19.06 10.66
N VAL A 91 -17.44 -20.31 10.73
CA VAL A 91 -16.03 -20.72 10.82
C VAL A 91 -15.78 -21.89 9.89
N SER A 92 -14.68 -21.84 9.14
CA SER A 92 -14.26 -22.92 8.24
C SER A 92 -12.84 -23.38 8.57
N PRO A 93 -12.60 -24.69 8.69
CA PRO A 93 -11.25 -25.23 8.70
C PRO A 93 -10.57 -24.97 7.35
N GLN A 94 -9.28 -24.68 7.40
CA GLN A 94 -8.45 -24.52 6.21
C GLN A 94 -7.19 -25.35 6.33
N ILE A 95 -7.01 -26.30 5.41
CA ILE A 95 -5.83 -27.16 5.35
C ILE A 95 -5.13 -26.94 4.03
N VAL A 96 -3.95 -26.35 4.06
CA VAL A 96 -3.13 -26.27 2.86
C VAL A 96 -2.64 -27.67 2.51
N PHE A 97 -2.98 -28.14 1.33
CA PHE A 97 -2.55 -29.44 0.84
C PHE A 97 -1.08 -29.37 0.40
N SER A 98 -0.18 -29.53 1.36
CA SER A 98 1.27 -29.43 1.21
C SER A 98 1.99 -30.72 1.60
N GLY A 99 3.27 -30.87 1.23
CA GLY A 99 4.12 -32.00 1.60
C GLY A 99 4.19 -33.10 0.54
N LYS A 100 4.69 -34.29 0.93
CA LYS A 100 4.86 -35.43 0.00
C LYS A 100 3.56 -35.91 -0.65
N ALA A 101 2.42 -35.68 0.00
CA ALA A 101 1.08 -36.00 -0.51
C ALA A 101 0.58 -34.96 -1.51
N SER A 102 1.09 -33.73 -1.44
CA SER A 102 0.63 -32.60 -2.27
C SER A 102 1.05 -32.68 -3.72
N GLY A 103 1.69 -33.66 -4.18
CA GLY A 103 2.07 -33.81 -5.59
C GLY A 103 1.72 -32.63 -6.48
N THR A 104 2.39 -32.46 -7.56
CA THR A 104 2.06 -31.41 -8.53
C THR A 104 0.61 -31.60 -9.00
N LEU A 105 -0.20 -30.53 -9.01
CA LEU A 105 -1.50 -30.53 -9.68
C LEU A 105 -1.26 -30.86 -11.16
N LYS A 106 -1.84 -31.95 -11.63
CA LYS A 106 -1.74 -32.42 -13.02
C LYS A 106 -3.11 -32.46 -13.69
N ILE A 107 -3.20 -31.83 -14.84
CA ILE A 107 -4.38 -31.86 -15.70
C ILE A 107 -3.89 -32.32 -17.07
N GLY A 108 -4.29 -33.53 -17.49
CA GLY A 108 -3.70 -34.19 -18.65
C GLY A 108 -2.19 -34.43 -18.45
N THR A 109 -1.39 -33.88 -19.35
CA THR A 109 0.08 -33.93 -19.31
C THR A 109 0.73 -32.72 -18.65
N THR A 110 -0.04 -31.65 -18.41
CA THR A 110 0.45 -30.36 -17.90
C THR A 110 0.47 -30.35 -16.38
N SER A 111 1.51 -29.77 -15.82
CA SER A 111 1.69 -29.61 -14.36
C SER A 111 1.55 -28.15 -13.97
N TYR A 112 0.69 -27.87 -12.99
CA TYR A 112 0.43 -26.55 -12.43
C TYR A 112 1.04 -26.47 -11.03
N ARG A 113 2.08 -25.63 -10.85
CA ARG A 113 2.88 -25.57 -9.61
C ARG A 113 2.43 -24.47 -8.64
N TRP A 114 1.73 -23.47 -9.15
CA TRP A 114 1.42 -22.26 -8.40
C TRP A 114 0.00 -22.22 -7.87
N SER A 115 -0.82 -23.20 -8.25
CA SER A 115 -2.22 -23.24 -7.81
C SER A 115 -2.32 -23.49 -6.31
N ASN A 116 -3.15 -22.69 -5.65
CA ASN A 116 -3.43 -22.81 -4.23
C ASN A 116 -4.41 -23.99 -4.01
N ILE A 117 -3.96 -25.05 -3.38
CA ILE A 117 -4.78 -26.22 -3.10
C ILE A 117 -5.07 -26.27 -1.61
N SER A 118 -6.35 -26.15 -1.24
CA SER A 118 -6.77 -26.11 0.16
C SER A 118 -7.97 -27.01 0.42
N GLY A 119 -7.95 -27.69 1.55
CA GLY A 119 -9.10 -28.38 2.12
C GLY A 119 -9.91 -27.41 2.95
N VAL A 120 -11.21 -27.31 2.65
CA VAL A 120 -12.14 -26.35 3.28
C VAL A 120 -13.50 -27.04 3.49
N ASP A 121 -14.40 -26.39 4.22
CA ASP A 121 -15.78 -26.85 4.34
C ASP A 121 -16.73 -26.21 3.28
N GLU A 122 -18.02 -26.49 3.39
CA GLU A 122 -19.06 -25.98 2.46
C GLU A 122 -19.28 -24.47 2.59
N SER A 123 -19.02 -23.89 3.77
CA SER A 123 -19.28 -22.48 4.04
C SER A 123 -18.16 -21.57 3.50
N TYR A 124 -16.96 -22.10 3.26
CA TYR A 124 -15.78 -21.33 2.92
C TYR A 124 -15.95 -20.44 1.68
N THR A 125 -16.60 -20.94 0.64
CA THR A 125 -16.81 -20.18 -0.60
C THR A 125 -17.70 -18.96 -0.38
N GLU A 126 -18.74 -19.11 0.45
CA GLU A 126 -19.62 -17.98 0.82
C GLU A 126 -18.87 -17.01 1.75
N MET A 127 -18.14 -17.51 2.73
CA MET A 127 -17.33 -16.70 3.67
C MET A 127 -16.32 -15.80 2.94
N LYS A 128 -15.74 -16.30 1.86
CA LYS A 128 -14.79 -15.57 1.03
C LYS A 128 -15.43 -14.80 -0.13
N ASN A 129 -16.75 -14.64 -0.15
CA ASN A 129 -17.49 -13.96 -1.23
C ASN A 129 -17.19 -14.52 -2.64
N TYR A 130 -16.95 -15.83 -2.73
CA TYR A 130 -16.84 -16.48 -4.03
C TYR A 130 -18.22 -16.79 -4.59
N GLN A 131 -18.45 -16.41 -5.83
CA GLN A 131 -19.63 -16.82 -6.58
C GLN A 131 -19.34 -18.09 -7.38
N ILE A 132 -20.29 -19.02 -7.43
CA ILE A 132 -20.21 -20.20 -8.28
C ILE A 132 -20.68 -19.82 -9.67
N ALA A 133 -19.77 -19.86 -10.65
CA ALA A 133 -20.09 -19.56 -12.05
C ALA A 133 -20.74 -20.76 -12.76
N GLN A 134 -20.29 -21.99 -12.45
CA GLN A 134 -20.78 -23.22 -13.06
C GLN A 134 -20.82 -24.35 -12.01
N GLY A 135 -21.82 -25.22 -12.09
CA GLY A 135 -21.93 -26.36 -11.21
C GLY A 135 -22.48 -26.03 -9.82
N ARG A 136 -21.86 -26.58 -8.77
CA ARG A 136 -22.24 -26.40 -7.37
C ARG A 136 -21.05 -26.20 -6.45
N GLY A 137 -21.29 -25.62 -5.25
CA GLY A 137 -20.35 -25.56 -4.14
C GLY A 137 -20.08 -26.94 -3.53
N LEU A 138 -19.12 -27.00 -2.60
CA LEU A 138 -18.98 -28.14 -1.68
C LEU A 138 -20.24 -28.26 -0.83
N GLN A 139 -20.58 -29.45 -0.43
CA GLN A 139 -21.73 -29.75 0.41
C GLN A 139 -21.29 -30.55 1.63
N TYR A 140 -22.00 -30.44 2.74
CA TYR A 140 -21.73 -31.17 3.97
C TYR A 140 -21.54 -32.70 3.73
N MET A 141 -22.33 -33.30 2.85
CA MET A 141 -22.19 -34.71 2.46
C MET A 141 -20.87 -35.03 1.76
N ASP A 142 -20.21 -34.05 1.16
CA ASP A 142 -18.89 -34.26 0.53
C ASP A 142 -17.80 -34.38 1.60
N MET A 143 -17.94 -33.68 2.75
CA MET A 143 -17.09 -33.83 3.92
C MET A 143 -17.35 -35.13 4.66
N GLN A 144 -18.63 -35.45 4.91
CA GLN A 144 -19.01 -36.63 5.70
C GLN A 144 -18.57 -37.94 5.01
N ASP A 145 -18.72 -38.00 3.68
CA ASP A 145 -18.37 -39.19 2.90
C ASP A 145 -16.90 -39.20 2.45
N ASN A 146 -16.11 -38.17 2.79
CA ASN A 146 -14.75 -37.97 2.30
C ASN A 146 -14.65 -38.07 0.76
N LYS A 147 -15.56 -37.46 0.04
CA LYS A 147 -15.63 -37.56 -1.42
C LYS A 147 -14.42 -36.93 -2.09
N GLN A 148 -13.98 -37.54 -3.18
CA GLN A 148 -12.91 -36.99 -4.03
C GLN A 148 -13.52 -36.05 -5.07
N VAL A 149 -14.05 -34.93 -4.61
CA VAL A 149 -14.59 -33.83 -5.42
C VAL A 149 -13.83 -32.55 -5.15
N CYS A 150 -13.89 -31.62 -6.10
CA CYS A 150 -13.24 -30.32 -5.96
C CYS A 150 -14.01 -29.22 -6.67
N ILE A 151 -13.76 -27.99 -6.20
CA ILE A 151 -14.11 -26.74 -6.90
C ILE A 151 -12.80 -26.12 -7.41
N ILE A 152 -12.82 -25.56 -8.61
CA ILE A 152 -11.66 -24.89 -9.21
C ILE A 152 -11.93 -23.41 -9.46
N GLY A 153 -10.88 -22.60 -9.46
CA GLY A 153 -10.95 -21.20 -9.86
C GLY A 153 -11.07 -21.01 -11.37
N ASP A 154 -11.44 -19.81 -11.78
CA ASP A 154 -11.63 -19.46 -13.21
C ASP A 154 -10.36 -19.65 -14.04
N TYR A 155 -9.19 -19.33 -13.50
CA TYR A 155 -7.91 -19.51 -14.20
C TYR A 155 -7.72 -20.95 -14.67
N LEU A 156 -7.85 -21.92 -13.76
CA LEU A 156 -7.70 -23.33 -14.10
C LEU A 156 -8.79 -23.81 -15.07
N ASN A 157 -10.04 -23.37 -14.87
CA ASN A 157 -11.13 -23.70 -15.77
C ASN A 157 -10.84 -23.26 -17.21
N ARG A 158 -10.36 -22.03 -17.37
CA ARG A 158 -10.08 -21.45 -18.68
C ARG A 158 -8.84 -22.05 -19.34
N VAL A 159 -7.71 -22.12 -18.59
CA VAL A 159 -6.40 -22.51 -19.14
C VAL A 159 -6.32 -24.02 -19.34
N ALA A 160 -6.85 -24.82 -18.43
CA ALA A 160 -6.73 -26.27 -18.45
C ALA A 160 -7.90 -27.01 -19.10
N PHE A 161 -9.12 -26.44 -19.05
CA PHE A 161 -10.34 -27.08 -19.49
C PHE A 161 -11.09 -26.31 -20.59
N GLY A 162 -10.53 -25.19 -21.07
CA GLY A 162 -11.16 -24.38 -22.12
C GLY A 162 -12.55 -23.84 -21.74
N GLY A 163 -12.81 -23.62 -20.45
CA GLY A 163 -14.08 -23.12 -19.92
C GLY A 163 -15.12 -24.18 -19.54
N ASN A 164 -14.83 -25.46 -19.76
CA ASN A 164 -15.77 -26.59 -19.53
C ASN A 164 -15.21 -27.57 -18.49
N GLY A 165 -14.85 -27.09 -17.31
CA GLY A 165 -14.21 -27.88 -16.25
C GLY A 165 -15.18 -28.77 -15.46
N VAL A 166 -16.46 -28.40 -15.32
CA VAL A 166 -17.44 -29.15 -14.53
C VAL A 166 -17.64 -30.57 -15.06
N GLY A 167 -17.55 -31.55 -14.17
CA GLY A 167 -17.64 -32.97 -14.52
C GLY A 167 -16.32 -33.61 -14.94
N GLN A 168 -15.31 -32.82 -15.30
CA GLN A 168 -13.96 -33.28 -15.64
C GLN A 168 -13.19 -33.73 -14.39
N THR A 169 -12.02 -34.32 -14.59
CA THR A 169 -11.20 -34.88 -13.52
C THR A 169 -9.82 -34.27 -13.55
N LEU A 170 -9.32 -33.84 -12.40
CA LEU A 170 -7.93 -33.43 -12.19
C LEU A 170 -7.20 -34.42 -11.27
N LYS A 171 -5.89 -34.40 -11.29
CA LYS A 171 -5.02 -35.22 -10.42
C LYS A 171 -4.19 -34.33 -9.49
N ILE A 172 -4.20 -34.66 -8.21
CA ILE A 172 -3.29 -34.07 -7.23
C ILE A 172 -2.48 -35.22 -6.64
N GLY A 173 -1.20 -35.27 -6.99
CA GLY A 173 -0.37 -36.44 -6.67
C GLY A 173 -0.91 -37.70 -7.35
N ALA A 174 -1.18 -38.74 -6.54
CA ALA A 174 -1.76 -40.03 -7.00
C ALA A 174 -3.29 -40.02 -7.06
N ASN A 175 -3.96 -39.00 -6.49
CA ASN A 175 -5.40 -38.98 -6.31
C ASN A 175 -6.12 -38.24 -7.43
N LYS A 176 -7.28 -38.74 -7.83
CA LYS A 176 -8.16 -38.12 -8.84
C LYS A 176 -9.33 -37.43 -8.13
N PHE A 177 -9.64 -36.23 -8.57
CA PHE A 177 -10.75 -35.43 -8.05
C PHE A 177 -11.68 -35.02 -9.19
N ARG A 178 -12.98 -35.19 -8.98
CA ARG A 178 -14.01 -34.75 -9.94
C ARG A 178 -14.35 -33.30 -9.65
N ILE A 179 -14.34 -32.45 -10.68
CA ILE A 179 -14.73 -31.05 -10.58
C ILE A 179 -16.24 -30.97 -10.52
N VAL A 180 -16.78 -30.42 -9.40
CA VAL A 180 -18.22 -30.24 -9.18
C VAL A 180 -18.67 -28.80 -9.36
N GLY A 181 -17.73 -27.85 -9.29
CA GLY A 181 -18.02 -26.44 -9.49
C GLY A 181 -16.82 -25.65 -9.95
N VAL A 182 -17.12 -24.49 -10.52
CA VAL A 182 -16.14 -23.49 -10.98
C VAL A 182 -16.52 -22.16 -10.37
N LEU A 183 -15.54 -21.48 -9.78
CA LEU A 183 -15.69 -20.14 -9.20
C LEU A 183 -15.70 -19.07 -10.29
N ALA A 184 -16.43 -18.00 -10.06
CA ALA A 184 -16.36 -16.81 -10.90
C ALA A 184 -15.02 -16.09 -10.71
N ALA A 185 -14.51 -15.46 -11.77
CA ALA A 185 -13.27 -14.69 -11.71
C ALA A 185 -13.41 -13.50 -10.75
N LYS A 186 -12.45 -13.34 -9.85
CA LYS A 186 -12.28 -12.16 -8.99
C LYS A 186 -11.30 -11.16 -9.61
N VAL A 187 -10.26 -11.67 -10.26
CA VAL A 187 -9.23 -10.85 -10.92
C VAL A 187 -9.65 -10.57 -12.36
N SER A 188 -9.91 -9.30 -12.64
CA SER A 188 -10.40 -8.86 -13.95
C SER A 188 -9.35 -9.03 -15.07
N ASN A 189 -8.06 -9.04 -14.76
CA ASN A 189 -7.01 -9.17 -15.76
C ASN A 189 -6.58 -10.66 -15.92
N PRO A 190 -6.87 -11.29 -17.07
CA PRO A 190 -6.55 -12.70 -17.30
C PRO A 190 -5.07 -13.07 -17.16
N THR A 191 -4.15 -12.11 -17.41
CA THR A 191 -2.71 -12.36 -17.31
C THR A 191 -2.20 -12.38 -15.87
N MET A 192 -2.98 -11.83 -14.94
CA MET A 192 -2.66 -11.76 -13.50
C MET A 192 -3.36 -12.83 -12.68
N GLN A 193 -4.07 -13.75 -13.31
CA GLN A 193 -4.84 -14.78 -12.58
C GLN A 193 -3.96 -15.95 -12.12
N GLN A 194 -2.82 -16.22 -12.76
CA GLN A 194 -1.90 -17.27 -12.33
C GLN A 194 -1.30 -16.92 -10.95
N GLY A 195 -1.40 -17.81 -9.99
CA GLY A 195 -0.95 -17.60 -8.62
C GLY A 195 -1.83 -16.68 -7.78
N SER A 196 -2.94 -16.14 -8.37
CA SER A 196 -3.92 -15.33 -7.66
C SER A 196 -5.02 -16.18 -6.99
N ASP A 197 -6.01 -15.51 -6.42
CA ASP A 197 -7.21 -16.16 -5.85
C ASP A 197 -8.04 -16.95 -6.89
N ASP A 198 -7.87 -16.65 -8.18
CA ASP A 198 -8.52 -17.38 -9.27
C ASP A 198 -7.75 -18.65 -9.67
N ASP A 199 -6.51 -18.82 -9.20
CA ASP A 199 -5.69 -20.04 -9.38
C ASP A 199 -5.78 -20.94 -8.14
N CYS A 200 -6.94 -21.47 -7.87
CA CYS A 200 -7.21 -22.24 -6.67
C CYS A 200 -7.95 -23.57 -6.96
N VAL A 201 -7.78 -24.51 -6.04
CA VAL A 201 -8.51 -25.77 -5.97
C VAL A 201 -8.97 -25.99 -4.52
N TYR A 202 -10.28 -26.02 -4.30
CA TYR A 202 -10.85 -26.30 -2.98
C TYR A 202 -11.40 -27.71 -2.93
N LEU A 203 -11.01 -28.43 -1.88
CA LEU A 203 -11.34 -29.82 -1.60
C LEU A 203 -12.07 -29.94 -0.27
N PRO A 204 -12.87 -30.99 0.00
CA PRO A 204 -13.34 -31.27 1.34
C PRO A 204 -12.16 -31.42 2.31
N TYR A 205 -12.16 -30.67 3.43
CA TYR A 205 -11.06 -30.69 4.39
C TYR A 205 -10.83 -32.10 4.97
N THR A 206 -11.89 -32.87 5.19
CA THR A 206 -11.82 -34.27 5.69
C THR A 206 -11.08 -35.16 4.71
N THR A 207 -11.30 -34.97 3.40
CA THR A 207 -10.56 -35.71 2.35
C THR A 207 -9.08 -35.35 2.38
N VAL A 208 -8.75 -34.06 2.53
CA VAL A 208 -7.36 -33.59 2.61
C VAL A 208 -6.69 -34.13 3.88
N MET A 209 -7.33 -34.07 5.05
CA MET A 209 -6.82 -34.67 6.29
C MET A 209 -6.44 -36.14 6.11
N ARG A 210 -7.36 -36.93 5.54
CA ARG A 210 -7.11 -38.34 5.27
C ARG A 210 -5.94 -38.59 4.35
N LEU A 211 -5.83 -37.82 3.26
CA LEU A 211 -4.78 -37.98 2.24
C LEU A 211 -3.40 -37.50 2.72
N SER A 212 -3.36 -36.46 3.55
CA SER A 212 -2.12 -35.93 4.12
C SER A 212 -1.72 -36.59 5.43
N SER A 213 -2.55 -37.54 5.96
CA SER A 213 -2.35 -38.17 7.26
C SER A 213 -2.23 -37.16 8.41
N GLN A 214 -2.91 -36.02 8.30
CA GLN A 214 -2.96 -35.02 9.35
C GLN A 214 -4.03 -35.38 10.35
N SER A 215 -3.67 -35.29 11.63
CA SER A 215 -4.58 -35.61 12.74
C SER A 215 -5.33 -34.38 13.29
N ALA A 216 -4.88 -33.18 12.94
CA ALA A 216 -5.47 -31.94 13.42
C ALA A 216 -5.48 -30.86 12.31
N VAL A 217 -6.42 -29.95 12.42
CA VAL A 217 -6.49 -28.73 11.61
C VAL A 217 -5.78 -27.61 12.36
N ASN A 218 -4.87 -26.94 11.69
CA ASN A 218 -4.07 -25.88 12.30
C ASN A 218 -4.53 -24.48 11.91
N ASN A 219 -5.31 -24.33 10.85
CA ASN A 219 -5.77 -23.03 10.41
C ASN A 219 -7.29 -23.05 10.25
N TYR A 220 -7.91 -21.97 10.71
CA TYR A 220 -9.34 -21.73 10.55
C TYR A 220 -9.54 -20.29 10.05
N THR A 221 -10.56 -20.09 9.25
CA THR A 221 -11.06 -18.77 8.87
C THR A 221 -12.45 -18.63 9.49
N ALA A 222 -12.68 -17.56 10.25
CA ALA A 222 -14.00 -17.21 10.73
C ALA A 222 -14.47 -15.91 10.09
N VAL A 223 -15.78 -15.75 9.91
CA VAL A 223 -16.41 -14.52 9.45
C VAL A 223 -17.20 -13.92 10.59
N MET A 224 -16.93 -12.66 10.89
CA MET A 224 -17.65 -11.89 11.90
C MET A 224 -18.98 -11.39 11.35
N THR A 225 -19.92 -11.16 12.25
CA THR A 225 -21.23 -10.60 11.92
C THR A 225 -21.10 -9.15 11.45
N ASP A 226 -20.23 -8.37 12.08
CA ASP A 226 -19.93 -6.99 11.73
C ASP A 226 -18.43 -6.71 11.96
N GLU A 227 -17.82 -5.92 11.07
CA GLU A 227 -16.40 -5.50 11.15
C GLU A 227 -16.09 -4.71 12.43
N ASN A 228 -17.06 -3.98 12.95
CA ASN A 228 -16.91 -3.20 14.17
C ASN A 228 -16.69 -4.07 15.42
N PHE A 229 -17.08 -5.34 15.40
CA PHE A 229 -16.87 -6.31 16.48
C PHE A 229 -15.56 -7.08 16.36
N ALA A 230 -14.64 -6.67 15.47
CA ALA A 230 -13.40 -7.42 15.21
C ALA A 230 -12.58 -7.68 16.49
N ASN A 231 -12.41 -6.68 17.33
CA ASN A 231 -11.66 -6.81 18.58
C ASN A 231 -12.39 -7.70 19.60
N GLU A 232 -13.70 -7.57 19.71
CA GLU A 232 -14.52 -8.36 20.62
C GLU A 232 -14.58 -9.83 20.19
N ALA A 233 -14.82 -10.09 18.90
CA ALA A 233 -14.82 -11.43 18.34
C ALA A 233 -13.44 -12.10 18.47
N LYS A 234 -12.34 -11.35 18.29
CA LYS A 234 -10.98 -11.84 18.51
C LYS A 234 -10.77 -12.22 19.96
N THR A 235 -11.05 -11.32 20.91
CA THR A 235 -10.87 -11.57 22.35
C THR A 235 -11.68 -12.77 22.79
N THR A 236 -12.94 -12.87 22.37
CA THR A 236 -13.81 -14.01 22.66
C THR A 236 -13.24 -15.32 22.12
N MET A 237 -12.72 -15.31 20.88
CA MET A 237 -12.08 -16.50 20.30
C MET A 237 -10.82 -16.90 21.08
N GLU A 238 -9.98 -15.93 21.45
CA GLU A 238 -8.77 -16.16 22.25
C GLU A 238 -9.11 -16.76 23.63
N GLU A 239 -10.12 -16.24 24.31
CA GLU A 239 -10.58 -16.76 25.59
C GLU A 239 -11.09 -18.20 25.49
N GLU A 240 -11.87 -18.53 24.47
CA GLU A 240 -12.38 -19.89 24.25
C GLU A 240 -11.23 -20.87 23.91
N LEU A 241 -10.29 -20.46 23.06
CA LEU A 241 -9.11 -21.25 22.75
C LEU A 241 -8.21 -21.46 23.98
N GLN A 242 -8.07 -20.43 24.81
CA GLN A 242 -7.32 -20.52 26.06
C GLN A 242 -7.96 -21.51 27.05
N LYS A 243 -9.30 -21.57 27.14
CA LYS A 243 -10.03 -22.55 27.95
C LYS A 243 -9.75 -23.99 27.51
N ILE A 244 -9.68 -24.23 26.18
CA ILE A 244 -9.42 -25.55 25.62
C ILE A 244 -7.95 -25.97 25.80
N LEU A 245 -7.04 -25.11 25.38
CA LEU A 245 -5.60 -25.37 25.37
C LEU A 245 -4.95 -25.20 26.74
N LYS A 246 -5.58 -24.43 27.64
CA LYS A 246 -5.07 -24.04 28.99
C LYS A 246 -3.71 -23.34 28.91
N THR A 247 -3.49 -22.58 27.85
CA THR A 247 -2.26 -21.80 27.59
C THR A 247 -2.55 -20.69 26.58
N GLU A 248 -1.78 -19.63 26.63
CA GLU A 248 -1.80 -18.52 25.66
C GLU A 248 -0.87 -18.76 24.46
N ASN A 249 0.00 -19.77 24.53
CA ASN A 249 1.05 -19.99 23.54
C ASN A 249 0.71 -21.04 22.46
N GLY A 250 -0.52 -21.53 22.42
CA GLY A 250 -0.91 -22.61 21.51
C GLY A 250 -1.69 -22.16 20.27
N TYR A 251 -1.95 -20.88 20.13
CA TYR A 251 -2.77 -20.31 19.06
C TYR A 251 -2.37 -18.87 18.77
N TYR A 252 -2.84 -18.37 17.63
CA TYR A 252 -2.76 -16.96 17.25
C TYR A 252 -4.02 -16.57 16.48
N VAL A 253 -4.68 -15.50 16.91
CA VAL A 253 -5.90 -14.98 16.28
C VAL A 253 -5.60 -13.55 15.79
N TYR A 254 -5.90 -13.29 14.54
CA TYR A 254 -5.73 -11.95 13.97
C TYR A 254 -6.87 -11.63 13.00
N SER A 255 -7.31 -10.37 13.01
CA SER A 255 -8.29 -9.90 12.07
C SER A 255 -7.62 -9.34 10.81
N ALA A 256 -8.34 -9.36 9.69
CA ALA A 256 -7.87 -8.74 8.46
C ALA A 256 -7.65 -7.23 8.66
N SER A 257 -8.49 -6.58 9.47
CA SER A 257 -8.37 -5.15 9.81
C SER A 257 -7.12 -4.83 10.62
N GLU A 258 -6.77 -5.65 11.64
CA GLU A 258 -5.51 -5.49 12.39
C GLU A 258 -4.29 -5.61 11.49
N TRP A 259 -4.30 -6.60 10.61
CA TRP A 259 -3.18 -6.81 9.68
C TRP A 259 -3.00 -5.63 8.73
N LEU A 260 -4.11 -5.08 8.21
CA LEU A 260 -4.09 -3.86 7.41
C LEU A 260 -3.54 -2.66 8.21
N GLU A 261 -3.93 -2.53 9.47
CA GLU A 261 -3.44 -1.45 10.34
C GLU A 261 -1.94 -1.57 10.59
N GLU A 262 -1.43 -2.76 10.91
CA GLU A 262 0.01 -3.00 11.08
C GLU A 262 0.80 -2.74 9.80
N MET A 263 0.29 -3.18 8.64
CA MET A 263 0.90 -2.89 7.35
C MET A 263 0.91 -1.39 7.05
N ASN A 264 -0.18 -0.67 7.34
CA ASN A 264 -0.23 0.77 7.18
C ASN A 264 0.77 1.49 8.10
N LYS A 265 0.95 1.03 9.34
CA LYS A 265 1.99 1.56 10.26
C LYS A 265 3.39 1.36 9.66
N MET A 266 3.66 0.18 9.11
CA MET A 266 4.95 -0.13 8.47
C MET A 266 5.18 0.75 7.22
N ILE A 267 4.20 0.88 6.34
CA ILE A 267 4.27 1.75 5.15
C ILE A 267 4.51 3.20 5.59
N ASN A 268 3.77 3.71 6.58
CA ASN A 268 3.94 5.06 7.09
C ASN A 268 5.33 5.28 7.70
N MET A 269 5.90 4.31 8.40
CA MET A 269 7.28 4.38 8.91
C MET A 269 8.27 4.55 7.75
N VAL A 270 8.15 3.77 6.69
CA VAL A 270 9.00 3.88 5.49
C VAL A 270 8.82 5.25 4.83
N ILE A 271 7.58 5.73 4.68
CA ILE A 271 7.29 7.07 4.12
C ILE A 271 7.98 8.16 4.96
N VAL A 272 7.89 8.10 6.28
CA VAL A 272 8.53 9.09 7.19
C VAL A 272 10.04 9.11 7.01
N VAL A 273 10.69 7.94 6.96
CA VAL A 273 12.14 7.84 6.77
C VAL A 273 12.54 8.40 5.39
N LEU A 274 11.88 7.99 4.32
CA LEU A 274 12.19 8.45 2.97
C LEU A 274 11.90 9.95 2.79
N THR A 275 10.81 10.45 3.37
CA THR A 275 10.49 11.89 3.36
C THR A 275 11.50 12.68 4.17
N GLY A 276 12.04 12.12 5.25
CA GLY A 276 13.16 12.70 6.00
C GLY A 276 14.39 12.88 5.11
N ILE A 277 14.74 11.87 4.30
CA ILE A 277 15.85 11.96 3.34
C ILE A 277 15.56 13.02 2.26
N ALA A 278 14.35 13.05 1.71
CA ALA A 278 13.94 14.06 0.72
C ALA A 278 13.99 15.49 1.32
N SER A 279 13.71 15.65 2.61
CA SER A 279 13.79 16.93 3.32
C SER A 279 15.22 17.48 3.38
N ILE A 280 16.23 16.62 3.42
CA ILE A 280 17.64 17.06 3.31
C ILE A 280 17.89 17.71 1.96
N SER A 281 17.38 17.15 0.86
CA SER A 281 17.49 17.76 -0.47
C SER A 281 16.82 19.14 -0.53
N LEU A 282 15.67 19.30 0.11
CA LEU A 282 14.97 20.56 0.24
C LEU A 282 15.79 21.60 1.03
N LEU A 283 16.42 21.19 2.13
CA LEU A 283 17.30 22.05 2.93
C LEU A 283 18.52 22.50 2.11
N VAL A 284 19.15 21.60 1.35
CA VAL A 284 20.27 21.94 0.45
C VAL A 284 19.81 22.94 -0.61
N GLY A 285 18.63 22.76 -1.21
CA GLY A 285 18.00 23.72 -2.11
C GLY A 285 17.76 25.08 -1.46
N GLY A 286 17.32 25.11 -0.20
CA GLY A 286 17.16 26.33 0.60
C GLY A 286 18.49 27.07 0.84
N ILE A 287 19.56 26.35 1.17
CA ILE A 287 20.90 26.92 1.29
C ILE A 287 21.36 27.51 -0.06
N GLY A 288 21.03 26.83 -1.16
CA GLY A 288 21.28 27.37 -2.51
C GLY A 288 20.59 28.71 -2.74
N ILE A 289 19.29 28.83 -2.35
CA ILE A 289 18.56 30.11 -2.42
C ILE A 289 19.24 31.17 -1.56
N MET A 290 19.62 30.84 -0.33
CA MET A 290 20.29 31.76 0.58
C MET A 290 21.59 32.30 -0.02
N ASN A 291 22.43 31.46 -0.61
CA ASN A 291 23.68 31.84 -1.23
C ASN A 291 23.48 32.79 -2.43
N ILE A 292 22.50 32.50 -3.27
CA ILE A 292 22.19 33.38 -4.41
C ILE A 292 21.64 34.72 -3.95
N MET A 293 20.76 34.68 -2.94
CA MET A 293 20.23 35.94 -2.39
C MET A 293 21.33 36.81 -1.78
N LEU A 294 22.35 36.20 -1.12
CA LEU A 294 23.50 36.93 -0.62
C LEU A 294 24.27 37.61 -1.78
N VAL A 295 24.53 36.90 -2.87
CA VAL A 295 25.19 37.47 -4.06
C VAL A 295 24.31 38.56 -4.70
N SER A 296 23.01 38.35 -4.87
CA SER A 296 22.09 39.35 -5.38
C SER A 296 22.04 40.61 -4.53
N VAL A 297 22.10 40.50 -3.22
CA VAL A 297 22.15 41.65 -2.30
C VAL A 297 23.45 42.44 -2.51
N THR A 298 24.60 41.76 -2.65
CA THR A 298 25.88 42.44 -2.90
C THR A 298 25.92 43.11 -4.27
N GLU A 299 25.47 42.44 -5.31
CA GLU A 299 25.37 43.01 -6.68
C GLU A 299 24.45 44.25 -6.74
N ARG A 300 23.41 44.33 -5.87
CA ARG A 300 22.42 45.43 -5.83
C ARG A 300 22.62 46.38 -4.64
N THR A 301 23.78 46.35 -3.99
CA THR A 301 24.02 47.15 -2.77
C THR A 301 23.79 48.62 -3.03
N ARG A 302 24.28 49.19 -4.17
CA ARG A 302 24.11 50.57 -4.54
C ARG A 302 22.65 50.97 -4.82
N GLU A 303 21.90 50.10 -5.49
CA GLU A 303 20.47 50.28 -5.75
C GLU A 303 19.66 50.33 -4.44
N ILE A 304 19.97 49.44 -3.48
CA ILE A 304 19.37 49.40 -2.14
C ILE A 304 19.71 50.70 -1.40
N GLY A 305 20.96 51.18 -1.50
CA GLY A 305 21.40 52.43 -0.93
C GLY A 305 20.61 53.64 -1.45
N ILE A 306 20.39 53.72 -2.76
CA ILE A 306 19.59 54.80 -3.38
C ILE A 306 18.14 54.76 -2.88
N ARG A 307 17.50 53.56 -2.84
CA ARG A 307 16.14 53.42 -2.31
C ARG A 307 16.01 53.87 -0.85
N LYS A 308 16.98 53.52 -0.01
CA LYS A 308 17.01 53.95 1.38
C LYS A 308 17.27 55.45 1.53
N ALA A 309 18.12 56.04 0.74
CA ALA A 309 18.36 57.48 0.71
C ALA A 309 17.09 58.28 0.29
N LEU A 310 16.23 57.67 -0.56
CA LEU A 310 14.92 58.21 -0.95
C LEU A 310 13.81 57.92 0.09
N GLY A 311 14.13 57.33 1.26
CA GLY A 311 13.18 57.12 2.36
C GLY A 311 12.44 55.77 2.36
N ALA A 312 12.93 54.77 1.63
CA ALA A 312 12.34 53.44 1.66
C ALA A 312 12.51 52.79 3.07
N LYS A 313 11.39 52.29 3.64
CA LYS A 313 11.38 51.66 4.96
C LYS A 313 12.08 50.28 4.86
N GLU A 314 12.77 49.88 5.93
CA GLU A 314 13.41 48.55 6.03
C GLU A 314 12.47 47.40 5.70
N ARG A 315 11.21 47.47 6.19
CA ARG A 315 10.17 46.49 5.91
C ARG A 315 9.86 46.29 4.44
N THR A 316 9.96 47.36 3.63
CA THR A 316 9.68 47.32 2.19
C THR A 316 10.80 46.57 1.46
N ILE A 317 12.07 46.84 1.82
CA ILE A 317 13.21 46.15 1.26
C ILE A 317 13.22 44.68 1.68
N LEU A 318 12.98 44.40 2.97
CA LEU A 318 12.84 43.04 3.51
C LEU A 318 11.78 42.25 2.71
N ALA A 319 10.57 42.81 2.60
CA ALA A 319 9.45 42.15 1.91
C ALA A 319 9.78 41.87 0.44
N GLN A 320 10.46 42.78 -0.26
CA GLN A 320 10.86 42.60 -1.66
C GLN A 320 11.75 41.36 -1.84
N PHE A 321 12.81 41.23 -1.04
CA PHE A 321 13.74 40.10 -1.14
C PHE A 321 13.14 38.78 -0.65
N VAL A 322 12.28 38.80 0.38
CA VAL A 322 11.56 37.62 0.84
C VAL A 322 10.57 37.13 -0.24
N VAL A 323 9.83 38.02 -0.87
CA VAL A 323 8.94 37.68 -1.98
C VAL A 323 9.71 37.12 -3.18
N GLU A 324 10.89 37.67 -3.49
CA GLU A 324 11.76 37.15 -4.56
C GLU A 324 12.21 35.70 -4.27
N ALA A 325 12.66 35.41 -3.04
CA ALA A 325 13.03 34.07 -2.63
C ALA A 325 11.82 33.09 -2.61
N ALA A 326 10.66 33.55 -2.09
CA ALA A 326 9.42 32.78 -2.08
C ALA A 326 8.94 32.46 -3.50
N THR A 327 9.04 33.40 -4.43
CA THR A 327 8.68 33.21 -5.85
C THR A 327 9.59 32.19 -6.52
N THR A 328 10.88 32.26 -6.29
CA THR A 328 11.87 31.30 -6.84
C THR A 328 11.59 29.90 -6.34
N SER A 329 11.33 29.74 -5.02
CA SER A 329 11.00 28.43 -4.45
C SER A 329 9.62 27.92 -4.87
N ALA A 330 8.63 28.81 -5.05
CA ALA A 330 7.32 28.45 -5.56
C ALA A 330 7.41 27.92 -7.01
N LEU A 331 8.20 28.57 -7.87
CA LEU A 331 8.47 28.09 -9.25
C LEU A 331 9.16 26.72 -9.21
N GLY A 332 10.17 26.55 -8.36
CA GLY A 332 10.81 25.25 -8.12
C GLY A 332 9.83 24.19 -7.63
N GLY A 333 8.93 24.56 -6.72
CA GLY A 333 7.86 23.70 -6.22
C GLY A 333 6.88 23.25 -7.30
N VAL A 334 6.41 24.20 -8.14
CA VAL A 334 5.50 23.87 -9.27
C VAL A 334 6.17 22.94 -10.28
N LEU A 335 7.44 23.21 -10.64
CA LEU A 335 8.20 22.32 -11.52
C LEU A 335 8.44 20.95 -10.89
N GLY A 336 8.73 20.91 -9.58
CA GLY A 336 8.86 19.67 -8.81
C GLY A 336 7.57 18.86 -8.79
N ILE A 337 6.42 19.52 -8.63
CA ILE A 337 5.09 18.87 -8.71
C ILE A 337 4.87 18.29 -10.11
N ALA A 338 5.09 19.09 -11.16
CA ALA A 338 4.91 18.63 -12.54
C ALA A 338 5.79 17.42 -12.87
N LEU A 339 7.07 17.45 -12.47
CA LEU A 339 7.99 16.33 -12.65
C LEU A 339 7.61 15.13 -11.77
N GLY A 340 7.15 15.34 -10.53
CA GLY A 340 6.66 14.30 -9.65
C GLY A 340 5.47 13.54 -10.26
N TYR A 341 4.53 14.26 -10.87
CA TYR A 341 3.43 13.67 -11.63
C TYR A 341 3.92 12.89 -12.85
N ALA A 342 4.83 13.48 -13.65
CA ALA A 342 5.39 12.82 -14.82
C ALA A 342 6.10 11.52 -14.46
N VAL A 343 6.91 11.52 -13.39
CA VAL A 343 7.59 10.32 -12.86
C VAL A 343 6.58 9.31 -12.34
N SER A 344 5.53 9.74 -11.62
CA SER A 344 4.47 8.85 -11.14
C SER A 344 3.72 8.17 -12.29
N MET A 345 3.41 8.92 -13.36
CA MET A 345 2.78 8.34 -14.56
C MET A 345 3.71 7.37 -15.29
N ALA A 346 4.99 7.68 -15.38
CA ALA A 346 5.99 6.77 -15.96
C ALA A 346 6.12 5.50 -15.10
N ALA A 347 6.19 5.64 -13.78
CA ALA A 347 6.24 4.53 -12.84
C ALA A 347 5.03 3.60 -13.00
N ASN A 348 3.82 4.14 -13.13
CA ASN A 348 2.60 3.36 -13.33
C ASN A 348 2.58 2.54 -14.64
N LYS A 349 3.36 2.96 -15.64
CA LYS A 349 3.53 2.18 -16.88
C LYS A 349 4.64 1.14 -16.79
N VAL A 350 5.69 1.44 -16.04
CA VAL A 350 6.91 0.63 -15.97
C VAL A 350 6.82 -0.44 -14.88
N LEU A 351 6.25 -0.12 -13.70
CA LEU A 351 6.12 -1.07 -12.58
C LEU A 351 5.46 -2.39 -12.97
N PRO A 352 4.32 -2.41 -13.71
CA PRO A 352 3.69 -3.68 -14.11
C PRO A 352 4.54 -4.55 -15.03
N MET A 353 5.56 -3.97 -15.71
CA MET A 353 6.47 -4.74 -16.57
C MET A 353 7.50 -5.55 -15.77
N PHE A 354 7.81 -5.10 -14.55
CA PHE A 354 8.78 -5.74 -13.66
C PHE A 354 8.12 -6.55 -12.54
N MET A 355 6.89 -6.20 -12.17
CA MET A 355 6.15 -6.82 -11.07
C MET A 355 4.80 -7.32 -11.61
N SER A 356 4.81 -8.51 -12.21
CA SER A 356 3.64 -9.09 -12.88
C SER A 356 2.47 -9.39 -11.94
N ASP A 357 2.73 -9.53 -10.62
CA ASP A 357 1.75 -10.02 -9.65
C ASP A 357 1.15 -8.92 -8.75
N THR A 358 1.59 -7.66 -8.89
CA THR A 358 1.10 -6.58 -8.02
C THR A 358 0.63 -5.37 -8.81
N THR A 359 -0.61 -4.93 -8.54
CA THR A 359 -1.20 -3.70 -9.11
C THR A 359 -0.85 -2.47 -8.26
N ILE A 360 0.45 -2.32 -7.91
CA ILE A 360 0.88 -1.13 -7.17
C ILE A 360 0.83 0.07 -8.13
N THR A 361 0.01 1.06 -7.82
CA THR A 361 -0.09 2.30 -8.57
C THR A 361 0.44 3.46 -7.72
N VAL A 362 1.29 4.30 -8.31
CA VAL A 362 1.71 5.55 -7.66
C VAL A 362 0.59 6.56 -7.83
N SER A 363 -0.10 6.91 -6.74
CA SER A 363 -1.22 7.85 -6.76
C SER A 363 -0.97 9.03 -5.81
N PRO A 364 -0.40 10.14 -6.32
CA PRO A 364 -0.23 11.35 -5.53
C PRO A 364 -1.58 11.91 -5.08
N SER A 365 -1.74 12.20 -3.79
CA SER A 365 -2.96 12.82 -3.27
C SER A 365 -2.90 14.35 -3.38
N PHE A 366 -4.06 15.00 -3.48
CA PHE A 366 -4.14 16.45 -3.47
C PHE A 366 -3.50 17.06 -2.21
N ASN A 367 -3.72 16.43 -1.05
CA ASN A 367 -3.13 16.88 0.21
C ASN A 367 -1.59 16.84 0.18
N SER A 368 -0.99 15.79 -0.40
CA SER A 368 0.47 15.71 -0.51
C SER A 368 1.05 16.81 -1.39
N ILE A 369 0.33 17.22 -2.45
CA ILE A 369 0.73 18.31 -3.31
C ILE A 369 0.71 19.65 -2.56
N VAL A 370 -0.39 19.94 -1.85
CA VAL A 370 -0.53 21.18 -1.08
C VAL A 370 0.54 21.29 0.00
N VAL A 371 0.79 20.18 0.71
CA VAL A 371 1.83 20.13 1.75
C VAL A 371 3.22 20.31 1.16
N ALA A 372 3.57 19.61 0.08
CA ALA A 372 4.88 19.72 -0.56
C ALA A 372 5.12 21.14 -1.12
N PHE A 373 4.10 21.76 -1.74
CA PHE A 373 4.16 23.13 -2.19
C PHE A 373 4.33 24.11 -1.03
N GLY A 374 3.56 23.96 0.04
CA GLY A 374 3.66 24.80 1.23
C GLY A 374 5.04 24.73 1.89
N ILE A 375 5.62 23.53 1.99
CA ILE A 375 6.99 23.33 2.49
C ILE A 375 8.01 24.01 1.57
N SER A 376 7.86 23.87 0.25
CA SER A 376 8.75 24.52 -0.73
C SER A 376 8.77 26.06 -0.54
N VAL A 377 7.59 26.68 -0.50
CA VAL A 377 7.47 28.13 -0.27
C VAL A 377 8.00 28.52 1.10
N GLY A 378 7.70 27.73 2.14
CA GLY A 378 8.20 27.95 3.51
C GLY A 378 9.72 27.96 3.58
N ILE A 379 10.38 27.03 2.88
CA ILE A 379 11.85 26.98 2.78
C ILE A 379 12.39 28.23 2.09
N GLY A 380 11.76 28.66 0.99
CA GLY A 380 12.14 29.90 0.31
C GLY A 380 12.07 31.13 1.22
N VAL A 381 10.99 31.26 1.97
CA VAL A 381 10.83 32.34 2.95
C VAL A 381 11.87 32.24 4.06
N LEU A 382 12.08 31.06 4.64
CA LEU A 382 13.01 30.85 5.75
C LEU A 382 14.45 31.20 5.37
N PHE A 383 14.93 30.63 4.26
CA PHE A 383 16.32 30.83 3.80
C PHE A 383 16.51 32.17 3.10
N GLY A 384 15.46 32.78 2.53
CA GLY A 384 15.48 34.14 1.97
C GLY A 384 15.47 35.24 3.03
N TYR A 385 14.95 34.96 4.23
CA TYR A 385 14.81 35.97 5.28
C TYR A 385 16.15 36.52 5.79
N LEU A 386 17.16 35.68 6.02
CA LEU A 386 18.46 36.12 6.52
C LEU A 386 19.18 37.09 5.56
N PRO A 387 19.34 36.79 4.25
CA PRO A 387 19.89 37.75 3.28
C PRO A 387 19.05 39.02 3.17
N ALA A 388 17.74 38.89 3.12
CA ALA A 388 16.81 40.03 3.02
C ALA A 388 16.94 40.96 4.22
N ARG A 389 17.10 40.43 5.43
CA ARG A 389 17.33 41.23 6.66
C ARG A 389 18.67 41.96 6.61
N ARG A 390 19.74 41.34 6.07
CA ARG A 390 21.02 42.01 5.86
C ARG A 390 20.88 43.18 4.87
N ALA A 391 20.23 42.97 3.73
CA ALA A 391 19.92 44.00 2.76
C ALA A 391 19.14 45.19 3.35
N ALA A 392 18.11 44.89 4.14
CA ALA A 392 17.27 45.90 4.78
C ALA A 392 18.01 46.73 5.83
N ARG A 393 19.11 46.24 6.42
CA ARG A 393 19.91 46.95 7.43
C ARG A 393 21.14 47.67 6.90
N LEU A 394 21.41 47.64 5.58
CA LEU A 394 22.53 48.35 4.98
C LEU A 394 22.47 49.83 5.30
N ASN A 395 23.63 50.42 5.65
CA ASN A 395 23.77 51.88 5.80
C ASN A 395 23.74 52.56 4.40
N PRO A 396 22.85 53.53 4.13
CA PRO A 396 22.78 54.19 2.85
C PRO A 396 24.10 54.82 2.39
N ILE A 397 24.86 55.41 3.33
CA ILE A 397 26.14 56.10 3.04
C ILE A 397 27.22 55.10 2.58
N GLU A 398 27.32 53.95 3.28
CA GLU A 398 28.23 52.87 2.92
C GLU A 398 27.85 52.18 1.61
N ALA A 399 26.54 51.96 1.44
CA ALA A 399 26.01 51.32 0.24
C ALA A 399 26.24 52.15 -1.05
N LEU A 400 26.24 53.46 -0.94
CA LEU A 400 26.51 54.37 -2.09
C LEU A 400 28.01 54.47 -2.45
N ARG A 401 28.91 54.10 -1.51
CA ARG A 401 30.36 54.06 -1.74
C ARG A 401 30.89 52.71 -2.23
N TYR A 402 29.99 51.75 -2.35
CA TYR A 402 30.33 50.42 -2.84
C TYR A 402 30.51 50.47 -4.36
N ASP A 403 31.74 50.22 -4.83
CA ASP A 403 32.09 50.09 -6.24
C ASP A 403 31.79 48.71 -6.80
#